data_37dea7f39fba2da9bd9bad56151189fe
#
_entry.id   37dea7f39fba2da9bd9bad56151189fe
#
_cell.length_a   1.000
_cell.length_b   1.000
_cell.length_c   1.000
_cell.angle_alpha   90.00
_cell.angle_beta   90.00
_cell.angle_gamma   90.00
#
_symmetry.space_group_name_H-M   'P 1'
#
loop_
_entity.id
_entity.type
_entity.pdbx_description
1 polymer ?
#
loop_
_entity_poly.entity_id
_entity_poly.type
_entity_poly.pdbx_seq_one_letter_code
_entity_poly.pdbx_strand_id
1 'polypeptide(L)'
;MQAEERARKSAQRKVLQRWRKTVGAVIGSSIRDSDRKQVQVARAVGMSENMLSEIVQGHRKTEMGEIVLIAKAINVDPLVLIRRMLNWYL
;
A
#
# COMPACT_ATOMS: atom_id res chain seq x y z
N MET A 1 -22.43 23.24 -12.76
CA MET A 1 -20.97 23.20 -12.56
C MET A 1 -20.57 22.66 -11.20
N GLN A 2 -21.15 23.13 -10.12
CA GLN A 2 -20.80 22.62 -8.78
C GLN A 2 -21.15 21.14 -8.58
N ALA A 3 -22.26 20.67 -9.14
CA ALA A 3 -22.67 19.28 -9.03
C ALA A 3 -21.72 18.34 -9.77
N GLU A 4 -21.26 18.72 -10.96
CA GLU A 4 -20.31 17.95 -11.75
C GLU A 4 -18.94 17.87 -11.07
N GLU A 5 -18.51 18.99 -10.48
CA GLU A 5 -17.26 19.07 -9.75
C GLU A 5 -17.28 18.18 -8.49
N ARG A 6 -18.41 18.20 -7.76
CA ARG A 6 -18.60 17.31 -6.61
C ARG A 6 -18.59 15.84 -7.02
N ALA A 7 -19.23 15.49 -8.11
CA ALA A 7 -19.26 14.13 -8.62
C ALA A 7 -17.87 13.66 -9.01
N ARG A 8 -17.06 14.50 -9.66
CA ARG A 8 -15.66 14.17 -10.01
C ARG A 8 -14.80 13.97 -8.78
N LYS A 9 -14.90 14.86 -7.80
CA LYS A 9 -14.14 14.74 -6.54
C LYS A 9 -14.53 13.47 -5.78
N SER A 10 -15.83 13.14 -5.75
CA SER A 10 -16.31 11.92 -5.11
C SER A 10 -15.76 10.67 -5.81
N ALA A 11 -15.79 10.64 -7.14
CA ALA A 11 -15.25 9.53 -7.92
C ALA A 11 -13.75 9.35 -7.71
N GLN A 12 -12.99 10.45 -7.73
CA GLN A 12 -11.55 10.43 -7.46
C GLN A 12 -11.25 9.91 -6.06
N ARG A 13 -12.02 10.34 -5.07
CA ARG A 13 -11.87 9.91 -3.68
C ARG A 13 -12.08 8.40 -3.54
N LYS A 14 -13.11 7.86 -4.20
CA LYS A 14 -13.40 6.43 -4.19
C LYS A 14 -12.26 5.62 -4.82
N VAL A 15 -11.73 6.08 -5.95
CA VAL A 15 -10.60 5.44 -6.62
C VAL A 15 -9.37 5.42 -5.70
N LEU A 16 -9.05 6.55 -5.07
CA LEU A 16 -7.90 6.65 -4.17
C LEU A 16 -8.06 5.77 -2.94
N GLN A 17 -9.26 5.71 -2.36
CA GLN A 17 -9.53 4.83 -1.22
C GLN A 17 -9.38 3.36 -1.59
N ARG A 18 -9.93 2.97 -2.74
CA ARG A 18 -9.80 1.61 -3.24
C ARG A 18 -8.33 1.25 -3.50
N TRP A 19 -7.58 2.20 -4.07
CA TRP A 19 -6.15 2.02 -4.33
C TRP A 19 -5.38 1.80 -3.03
N ARG A 20 -5.62 2.63 -2.00
CA ARG A 20 -4.96 2.48 -0.70
C ARG A 20 -5.24 1.12 -0.07
N LYS A 21 -6.48 0.65 -0.15
CA LYS A 21 -6.86 -0.67 0.37
C LYS A 21 -6.18 -1.79 -0.40
N THR A 22 -6.10 -1.66 -1.72
CA THR A 22 -5.39 -2.62 -2.58
C THR A 22 -3.91 -2.68 -2.24
N VAL A 23 -3.26 -1.53 -2.15
CA VAL A 23 -1.83 -1.44 -1.79
C VAL A 23 -1.60 -2.08 -0.43
N GLY A 24 -2.40 -1.72 0.55
CA GLY A 24 -2.29 -2.27 1.90
C GLY A 24 -2.49 -3.78 1.95
N ALA A 25 -3.49 -4.29 1.24
CA ALA A 25 -3.78 -5.72 1.18
C ALA A 25 -2.63 -6.50 0.54
N VAL A 26 -2.06 -6.00 -0.55
CA VAL A 26 -0.93 -6.64 -1.23
C VAL A 26 0.32 -6.61 -0.35
N ILE A 27 0.61 -5.46 0.28
CA ILE A 27 1.75 -5.35 1.21
C ILE A 27 1.57 -6.33 2.36
N GLY A 28 0.42 -6.35 2.99
CA GLY A 28 0.14 -7.26 4.11
C GLY A 28 0.28 -8.72 3.74
N SER A 29 -0.29 -9.12 2.60
CA SER A 29 -0.17 -10.48 2.07
C SER A 29 1.29 -10.83 1.78
N SER A 30 2.02 -9.93 1.15
CA SER A 30 3.43 -10.16 0.79
C SER A 30 4.32 -10.28 2.02
N ILE A 31 4.06 -9.51 3.07
CA ILE A 31 4.78 -9.66 4.35
C ILE A 31 4.48 -11.02 4.97
N ARG A 32 3.21 -11.42 4.99
CA ARG A 32 2.81 -12.73 5.55
C ARG A 32 3.44 -13.90 4.80
N ASP A 33 3.61 -13.76 3.49
CA ASP A 33 4.24 -14.80 2.66
C ASP A 33 5.77 -14.80 2.77
N SER A 34 6.35 -13.76 3.37
CA SER A 34 7.80 -13.64 3.58
C SER A 34 8.20 -14.30 4.90
N ASP A 35 9.52 -14.46 5.11
CA ASP A 35 10.07 -14.95 6.37
C ASP A 35 10.09 -13.86 7.46
N ARG A 36 9.65 -12.66 7.13
CA ARG A 36 9.77 -11.51 8.00
C ARG A 36 8.45 -11.20 8.70
N LYS A 37 8.54 -10.72 9.94
CA LYS A 37 7.39 -10.22 10.69
C LYS A 37 7.19 -8.74 10.39
N GLN A 38 5.96 -8.27 10.54
CA GLN A 38 5.61 -6.87 10.26
C GLN A 38 6.47 -5.89 11.07
N VAL A 39 6.75 -6.19 12.34
CA VAL A 39 7.62 -5.36 13.18
C VAL A 39 9.04 -5.27 12.62
N GLN A 40 9.55 -6.35 12.04
CA GLN A 40 10.88 -6.36 11.45
C GLN A 40 10.92 -5.53 10.17
N VAL A 41 9.88 -5.62 9.35
CA VAL A 41 9.77 -4.83 8.13
C VAL A 41 9.67 -3.33 8.46
N ALA A 42 8.84 -2.96 9.42
CA ALA A 42 8.72 -1.58 9.87
C ALA A 42 10.07 -1.02 10.29
N ARG A 43 10.81 -1.76 11.11
CA ARG A 43 12.14 -1.36 11.57
C ARG A 43 13.12 -1.19 10.41
N ALA A 44 13.09 -2.12 9.45
CA ALA A 44 14.00 -2.09 8.31
C ALA A 44 13.76 -0.89 7.40
N VAL A 45 12.52 -0.42 7.28
CA VAL A 45 12.17 0.72 6.42
C VAL A 45 12.11 2.05 7.18
N GLY A 46 12.41 2.04 8.47
CA GLY A 46 12.40 3.28 9.26
C GLY A 46 11.02 3.80 9.62
N MET A 47 10.02 2.93 9.66
CA MET A 47 8.66 3.26 10.08
C MET A 47 8.38 2.75 11.49
N SER A 48 7.42 3.38 12.17
CA SER A 48 6.84 2.77 13.35
C SER A 48 5.97 1.59 12.93
N GLU A 49 5.81 0.62 13.81
CA GLU A 49 4.91 -0.52 13.59
C GLU A 49 3.48 -0.05 13.35
N ASN A 50 3.07 1.01 14.05
CA ASN A 50 1.74 1.59 13.90
C ASN A 50 1.53 2.19 12.50
N MET A 51 2.52 2.89 11.98
CA MET A 51 2.46 3.42 10.61
C MET A 51 2.31 2.31 9.58
N LEU A 52 3.10 1.25 9.69
CA LEU A 52 3.00 0.12 8.77
C LEU A 52 1.65 -0.58 8.89
N SER A 53 1.14 -0.73 10.11
CA SER A 53 -0.20 -1.28 10.33
C SER A 53 -1.28 -0.46 9.63
N GLU A 54 -1.21 0.87 9.70
CA GLU A 54 -2.15 1.75 9.02
C GLU A 54 -2.09 1.59 7.50
N ILE A 55 -0.88 1.41 6.95
CA ILE A 55 -0.69 1.13 5.52
C ILE A 55 -1.36 -0.18 5.13
N VAL A 56 -1.08 -1.24 5.88
CA VAL A 56 -1.64 -2.57 5.63
C VAL A 56 -3.17 -2.56 5.69
N GLN A 57 -3.74 -1.77 6.57
CA GLN A 57 -5.20 -1.63 6.72
C GLN A 57 -5.82 -0.70 5.65
N GLY A 58 -5.01 -0.04 4.85
CA GLY A 58 -5.50 0.88 3.83
C GLY A 58 -5.94 2.24 4.36
N HIS A 59 -5.55 2.57 5.60
CA HIS A 59 -5.90 3.83 6.24
C HIS A 59 -4.89 4.95 5.97
N ARG A 60 -3.75 4.61 5.41
CA ARG A 60 -2.67 5.56 5.18
C ARG A 60 -2.20 5.48 3.74
N LYS A 61 -1.94 6.65 3.15
CA LYS A 61 -1.32 6.74 1.84
C LYS A 61 0.09 6.16 1.90
N THR A 62 0.46 5.36 0.90
CA THR A 62 1.80 4.80 0.77
C THR A 62 2.49 5.43 -0.42
N GLU A 63 3.65 6.00 -0.20
CA GLU A 63 4.43 6.61 -1.27
C GLU A 63 5.23 5.54 -2.01
N MET A 64 5.57 5.82 -3.27
CA MET A 64 6.30 4.88 -4.11
C MET A 64 7.63 4.46 -3.48
N GLY A 65 8.36 5.41 -2.88
CA GLY A 65 9.62 5.10 -2.20
C GLY A 65 9.44 4.13 -1.05
N GLU A 66 8.34 4.25 -0.31
CA GLU A 66 8.01 3.34 0.78
C GLU A 66 7.72 1.93 0.25
N ILE A 67 7.01 1.83 -0.87
CA ILE A 67 6.75 0.55 -1.54
C ILE A 67 8.05 -0.14 -1.92
N VAL A 68 8.99 0.61 -2.49
CA VAL A 68 10.30 0.09 -2.88
C VAL A 68 11.07 -0.42 -1.65
N LEU A 69 11.08 0.35 -0.56
CA LEU A 69 11.76 -0.04 0.66
C LEU A 69 11.15 -1.30 1.29
N ILE A 70 9.82 -1.37 1.32
CA ILE A 70 9.11 -2.54 1.85
C ILE A 70 9.44 -3.78 1.01
N ALA A 71 9.38 -3.65 -0.31
CA ALA A 71 9.71 -4.75 -1.22
C ALA A 71 11.11 -5.29 -0.95
N LYS A 72 12.09 -4.40 -0.82
CA LYS A 72 13.47 -4.79 -0.51
C LYS A 72 13.57 -5.47 0.86
N ALA A 73 12.85 -4.97 1.86
CA ALA A 73 12.86 -5.52 3.21
C ALA A 73 12.32 -6.96 3.25
N ILE A 74 11.40 -7.32 2.38
CA ILE A 74 10.86 -8.68 2.29
C ILE A 74 11.47 -9.49 1.15
N ASN A 75 12.52 -8.97 0.54
CA ASN A 75 13.26 -9.63 -0.52
C ASN A 75 12.42 -9.94 -1.76
N VAL A 76 11.54 -9.02 -2.13
CA VAL A 76 10.71 -9.09 -3.33
C VAL A 76 11.13 -7.96 -4.27
N ASP A 77 11.21 -8.24 -5.56
CA ASP A 77 11.46 -7.20 -6.56
C ASP A 77 10.33 -6.15 -6.49
N PRO A 78 10.66 -4.85 -6.35
CA PRO A 78 9.65 -3.80 -6.31
C PRO A 78 8.68 -3.83 -7.50
N LEU A 79 9.15 -4.18 -8.70
CA LEU A 79 8.29 -4.30 -9.88
C LEU A 79 7.28 -5.42 -9.72
N VAL A 80 7.68 -6.52 -9.10
CA VAL A 80 6.76 -7.64 -8.81
C VAL A 80 5.68 -7.21 -7.85
N LEU A 81 6.07 -6.47 -6.80
CA LEU A 81 5.11 -5.99 -5.80
C LEU A 81 4.09 -5.03 -6.44
N ILE A 82 4.57 -4.07 -7.23
CA ILE A 82 3.70 -3.11 -7.94
C ILE A 82 2.78 -3.84 -8.91
N ARG A 83 3.29 -4.83 -9.63
CA ARG A 83 2.49 -5.65 -10.56
C ARG A 83 1.36 -6.37 -9.81
N ARG A 84 1.62 -6.91 -8.65
CA ARG A 84 0.59 -7.54 -7.81
C ARG A 84 -0.49 -6.54 -7.43
N MET A 85 -0.10 -5.31 -7.08
CA MET A 85 -1.05 -4.25 -6.76
C MET A 85 -1.95 -3.91 -7.94
N LEU A 86 -1.37 -3.74 -9.12
CA LEU A 86 -2.11 -3.42 -10.32
C LEU A 86 -3.05 -4.55 -10.73
N ASN A 87 -2.57 -5.78 -10.67
CA ASN A 87 -3.39 -6.96 -10.98
C ASN A 87 -4.56 -7.12 -10.01
N TRP A 88 -4.33 -6.84 -8.76
CA TRP A 88 -5.38 -6.92 -7.75
C TRP A 88 -6.42 -5.82 -7.93
N TYR A 89 -5.95 -4.60 -8.24
CA TYR A 89 -6.83 -3.46 -8.44
C TYR A 89 -7.71 -3.62 -9.70
N LEU A 90 -7.12 -4.11 -10.77
CA LEU A 90 -7.80 -4.28 -12.05
C LEU A 90 -8.60 -5.59 -12.07
#